data_59c6a7a0eae8d0dfef9e33a9e2a2e9ca
#
_entry.id   59c6a7a0eae8d0dfef9e33a9e2a2e9ca
#
_cell.length_a   1.000
_cell.length_b   1.000
_cell.length_c   1.000
_cell.angle_alpha   90.00
_cell.angle_beta   90.00
_cell.angle_gamma   90.00
#
_symmetry.space_group_name_H-M   'P 1'
#
loop_
_entity.id
_entity.type
_entity.pdbx_description
1 polymer ?
#
loop_
_entity_poly.entity_id
_entity_poly.type
_entity_poly.pdbx_seq_one_letter_code
_entity_poly.pdbx_strand_id
1 'polypeptide(L)'
;MEIKVVQDVKAIDADILVVNMFEGEKTISEIANKYAIEQDNFKGKFGETYLLPTYGQEVYKKVLVLGLGKKSELTPNKLREATYKAIKKCMQMEAKKVAFSLEGIEFDYSEQFTMGTLIADYVFDKYKSEKKDNKVREVYVQANEGIVRKAEKIAAAMTFARNLANEPAQLATPSELANIACDFGLETKIYNREECEKMGMGAFLAVAKGSAQEPKFIHMKYSVENPKKRIAIIGKGITFDSGGLDIKPASSMLTMKDDMSAAA
;
A
#
# COMPACT_ATOMS: atom_id res chain seq x y z
N MET A 1 5.43 8.88 6.19
CA MET A 1 5.20 8.14 7.46
C MET A 1 6.40 7.26 7.73
N GLU A 2 6.95 7.27 8.94
CA GLU A 2 8.11 6.47 9.36
C GLU A 2 7.64 5.39 10.34
N ILE A 3 8.09 4.14 10.17
CA ILE A 3 7.82 3.05 11.10
C ILE A 3 9.04 2.82 11.98
N LYS A 4 8.86 2.86 13.29
CA LYS A 4 9.90 2.69 14.31
C LYS A 4 9.64 1.41 15.10
N VAL A 5 10.60 0.50 15.05
CA VAL A 5 10.56 -0.72 15.85
C VAL A 5 11.08 -0.41 17.24
N VAL A 6 10.30 -0.73 18.28
CA VAL A 6 10.61 -0.48 19.68
C VAL A 6 10.38 -1.73 20.53
N GLN A 7 10.94 -1.79 21.72
CA GLN A 7 10.74 -2.91 22.63
C GLN A 7 9.48 -2.79 23.47
N ASP A 8 9.12 -1.58 23.85
CA ASP A 8 7.91 -1.29 24.62
C ASP A 8 7.13 -0.12 24.00
N VAL A 9 6.02 -0.46 23.37
CA VAL A 9 5.13 0.52 22.72
C VAL A 9 4.30 1.30 23.74
N LYS A 10 4.10 0.74 24.95
CA LYS A 10 3.29 1.36 26.00
C LYS A 10 4.03 2.51 26.70
N ALA A 11 5.36 2.55 26.57
CA ALA A 11 6.20 3.63 27.12
C ALA A 11 6.37 4.82 26.15
N ILE A 12 5.79 4.78 24.95
CA ILE A 12 5.96 5.81 23.92
C ILE A 12 4.99 6.97 24.17
N ASP A 13 5.52 8.19 24.23
CA ASP A 13 4.73 9.43 24.18
C ASP A 13 4.09 9.58 22.79
N ALA A 14 2.88 9.02 22.65
CA ALA A 14 2.13 9.00 21.41
C ALA A 14 0.81 9.77 21.54
N ASP A 15 0.27 10.26 20.43
CA ASP A 15 -1.07 10.83 20.42
C ASP A 15 -2.14 9.75 20.63
N ILE A 16 -1.90 8.56 20.06
CA ILE A 16 -2.81 7.42 20.15
C ILE A 16 -2.00 6.14 20.35
N LEU A 17 -2.38 5.34 21.36
CA LEU A 17 -2.02 3.93 21.44
C LEU A 17 -3.16 3.10 20.83
N VAL A 18 -2.89 2.32 19.80
CA VAL A 18 -3.82 1.34 19.23
C VAL A 18 -3.61 0.01 19.93
N VAL A 19 -4.67 -0.57 20.46
CA VAL A 19 -4.69 -1.91 21.05
C VAL A 19 -5.74 -2.75 20.33
N ASN A 20 -5.51 -4.04 20.17
CA ASN A 20 -6.46 -4.92 19.51
C ASN A 20 -7.33 -5.69 20.50
N MET A 21 -8.51 -6.11 20.04
CA MET A 21 -9.44 -7.00 20.73
C MET A 21 -10.07 -7.98 19.75
N PHE A 22 -10.19 -9.25 20.15
CA PHE A 22 -10.95 -10.23 19.38
C PHE A 22 -12.42 -10.27 19.78
N GLU A 23 -13.27 -10.65 18.82
CA GLU A 23 -14.71 -10.80 19.07
C GLU A 23 -14.97 -11.92 20.08
N GLY A 24 -15.78 -11.59 21.11
CA GLY A 24 -16.11 -12.51 22.20
C GLY A 24 -15.09 -12.57 23.34
N GLU A 25 -13.95 -11.88 23.24
CA GLU A 25 -13.04 -11.72 24.37
C GLU A 25 -13.64 -10.73 25.38
N LYS A 26 -13.59 -11.11 26.67
CA LYS A 26 -14.03 -10.23 27.77
C LYS A 26 -12.92 -9.33 28.28
N THR A 27 -11.67 -9.63 27.94
CA THR A 27 -10.50 -8.95 28.43
C THR A 27 -9.82 -8.24 27.25
N ILE A 28 -9.98 -6.96 27.21
CA ILE A 28 -9.14 -6.08 26.44
C ILE A 28 -7.80 -6.00 27.19
N SER A 29 -6.69 -5.66 26.54
CA SER A 29 -5.41 -5.46 27.21
C SER A 29 -5.60 -4.75 28.56
N GLU A 30 -4.70 -4.94 29.53
CA GLU A 30 -4.78 -4.30 30.87
C GLU A 30 -5.16 -2.82 30.81
N ILE A 31 -4.73 -2.14 29.73
CA ILE A 31 -4.99 -0.74 29.44
C ILE A 31 -6.48 -0.47 29.20
N ALA A 32 -7.15 -1.31 28.42
CA ALA A 32 -8.56 -1.09 28.11
C ALA A 32 -9.47 -1.50 29.26
N ASN A 33 -9.05 -2.47 30.11
CA ASN A 33 -9.73 -2.78 31.36
C ASN A 33 -9.71 -1.62 32.36
N LYS A 34 -8.62 -0.85 32.39
CA LYS A 34 -8.47 0.34 33.25
C LYS A 34 -9.50 1.42 32.92
N TYR A 35 -9.95 1.52 31.68
CA TYR A 35 -10.88 2.56 31.22
C TYR A 35 -12.33 2.09 31.05
N ALA A 36 -12.72 0.95 31.66
CA ALA A 36 -14.09 0.43 31.73
C ALA A 36 -14.87 0.59 30.39
N ILE A 37 -14.45 -0.16 29.36
CA ILE A 37 -15.23 -0.20 28.12
C ILE A 37 -16.58 -0.85 28.44
N GLU A 38 -17.65 -0.12 28.26
CA GLU A 38 -19.00 -0.69 28.30
C GLU A 38 -19.09 -1.71 27.14
N GLN A 39 -19.10 -3.01 27.52
CA GLN A 39 -19.09 -4.13 26.57
C GLN A 39 -20.29 -4.13 25.62
N ASP A 40 -21.34 -3.39 25.94
CA ASP A 40 -22.53 -3.25 25.09
C ASP A 40 -22.26 -2.40 23.85
N ASN A 41 -21.25 -1.51 23.89
CA ASN A 41 -20.94 -0.56 22.81
C ASN A 41 -19.82 -1.02 21.88
N PHE A 42 -19.00 -2.03 22.28
CA PHE A 42 -17.89 -2.53 21.48
C PHE A 42 -17.76 -4.06 21.61
N LYS A 43 -17.89 -4.76 20.50
CA LYS A 43 -17.90 -6.24 20.47
C LYS A 43 -16.64 -6.86 19.91
N GLY A 44 -15.66 -6.05 19.47
CA GLY A 44 -14.44 -6.51 18.84
C GLY A 44 -14.62 -7.06 17.42
N LYS A 45 -15.74 -6.75 16.76
CA LYS A 45 -15.97 -7.16 15.36
C LYS A 45 -14.88 -6.61 14.44
N PHE A 46 -14.62 -7.31 13.36
CA PHE A 46 -13.57 -6.94 12.42
C PHE A 46 -13.70 -5.50 11.89
N GLY A 47 -12.68 -4.68 12.17
CA GLY A 47 -12.63 -3.27 11.76
C GLY A 47 -13.47 -2.32 12.62
N GLU A 48 -14.13 -2.80 13.64
CA GLU A 48 -14.80 -1.97 14.65
C GLU A 48 -13.72 -1.19 15.42
N THR A 49 -14.00 0.07 15.77
CA THR A 49 -13.06 0.89 16.54
C THR A 49 -13.78 1.60 17.69
N TYR A 50 -13.12 1.65 18.86
CA TYR A 50 -13.60 2.38 20.01
C TYR A 50 -12.49 3.29 20.56
N LEU A 51 -12.81 4.55 20.83
CA LEU A 51 -11.84 5.54 21.26
C LEU A 51 -12.04 5.90 22.73
N LEU A 52 -10.95 5.85 23.49
CA LEU A 52 -10.89 6.18 24.91
C LEU A 52 -9.90 7.33 25.15
N PRO A 53 -10.31 8.44 25.76
CA PRO A 53 -9.40 9.46 26.25
C PRO A 53 -8.71 8.98 27.53
N THR A 54 -7.43 9.28 27.71
CA THR A 54 -6.66 8.89 28.91
C THR A 54 -6.67 9.96 30.00
N TYR A 55 -7.15 11.13 29.68
CA TYR A 55 -7.21 12.28 30.63
C TYR A 55 -5.87 12.59 31.32
N GLY A 56 -4.76 12.32 30.63
CA GLY A 56 -3.41 12.57 31.15
C GLY A 56 -2.91 11.53 32.17
N GLN A 57 -3.60 10.40 32.32
CA GLN A 57 -3.18 9.31 33.21
C GLN A 57 -2.15 8.38 32.58
N GLU A 58 -1.87 8.56 31.31
CA GLU A 58 -0.93 7.75 30.51
C GLU A 58 0.04 8.66 29.73
N VAL A 59 1.13 8.10 29.22
CA VAL A 59 2.07 8.79 28.35
C VAL A 59 1.49 9.07 26.98
N TYR A 60 0.46 8.33 26.54
CA TYR A 60 -0.32 8.55 25.32
C TYR A 60 -1.64 9.25 25.64
N LYS A 61 -2.13 10.09 24.73
CA LYS A 61 -3.31 10.94 24.98
C LYS A 61 -4.63 10.19 24.85
N LYS A 62 -4.67 9.16 23.98
CA LYS A 62 -5.88 8.39 23.67
C LYS A 62 -5.52 6.93 23.44
N VAL A 63 -6.47 6.04 23.70
CA VAL A 63 -6.42 4.63 23.30
C VAL A 63 -7.46 4.38 22.22
N LEU A 64 -7.06 3.80 21.09
CA LEU A 64 -7.96 3.32 20.06
C LEU A 64 -8.02 1.80 20.13
N VAL A 65 -9.15 1.25 20.50
CA VAL A 65 -9.37 -0.20 20.47
C VAL A 65 -9.80 -0.61 19.08
N LEU A 66 -9.10 -1.58 18.51
CA LEU A 66 -9.31 -2.11 17.16
C LEU A 66 -9.85 -3.54 17.25
N GLY A 67 -11.05 -3.76 16.76
CA GLY A 67 -11.66 -5.09 16.63
C GLY A 67 -11.00 -5.89 15.50
N LEU A 68 -10.49 -7.07 15.83
CA LEU A 68 -9.90 -8.01 14.86
C LEU A 68 -10.88 -9.11 14.41
N GLY A 69 -12.14 -9.12 14.92
CA GLY A 69 -13.09 -10.18 14.67
C GLY A 69 -12.72 -11.47 15.41
N LYS A 70 -13.23 -12.62 14.97
CA LYS A 70 -12.94 -13.90 15.61
C LYS A 70 -11.48 -14.30 15.44
N LYS A 71 -10.82 -14.72 16.52
CA LYS A 71 -9.42 -15.12 16.52
C LYS A 71 -9.12 -16.23 15.50
N SER A 72 -10.03 -17.21 15.38
CA SER A 72 -9.91 -18.32 14.42
C SER A 72 -9.99 -17.89 12.94
N GLU A 73 -10.49 -16.69 12.67
CA GLU A 73 -10.64 -16.15 11.31
C GLU A 73 -9.56 -15.13 10.96
N LEU A 74 -8.68 -14.77 11.91
CA LEU A 74 -7.61 -13.82 11.66
C LEU A 74 -6.56 -14.43 10.73
N THR A 75 -6.36 -13.78 9.59
CA THR A 75 -5.30 -14.12 8.62
C THR A 75 -4.33 -12.94 8.48
N PRO A 76 -3.13 -13.15 7.94
CA PRO A 76 -2.21 -12.06 7.64
C PRO A 76 -2.85 -10.94 6.81
N ASN A 77 -3.66 -11.28 5.81
CA ASN A 77 -4.36 -10.30 4.98
C ASN A 77 -5.42 -9.50 5.77
N LYS A 78 -6.18 -10.15 6.64
CA LYS A 78 -7.13 -9.45 7.53
C LYS A 78 -6.40 -8.50 8.48
N LEU A 79 -5.24 -8.90 9.01
CA LEU A 79 -4.44 -7.99 9.84
C LEU A 79 -3.96 -6.76 9.07
N ARG A 80 -3.48 -6.94 7.83
CA ARG A 80 -3.11 -5.81 6.96
C ARG A 80 -4.28 -4.84 6.75
N GLU A 81 -5.48 -5.37 6.50
CA GLU A 81 -6.68 -4.56 6.35
C GLU A 81 -7.08 -3.85 7.65
N ALA A 82 -7.01 -4.54 8.79
CA ALA A 82 -7.31 -3.95 10.10
C ALA A 82 -6.33 -2.81 10.45
N THR A 83 -5.03 -3.03 10.21
CA THR A 83 -4.00 -2.00 10.39
C THR A 83 -4.25 -0.79 9.48
N TYR A 84 -4.57 -1.02 8.21
CA TYR A 84 -4.97 0.05 7.29
C TYR A 84 -6.13 0.88 7.84
N LYS A 85 -7.21 0.24 8.32
CA LYS A 85 -8.38 0.91 8.91
C LYS A 85 -8.00 1.72 10.14
N ALA A 86 -7.18 1.16 11.03
CA ALA A 86 -6.73 1.84 12.25
C ALA A 86 -5.91 3.09 11.92
N ILE A 87 -4.94 3.01 11.00
CA ILE A 87 -4.15 4.16 10.55
C ILE A 87 -5.03 5.23 9.92
N LYS A 88 -5.98 4.87 9.05
CA LYS A 88 -6.94 5.83 8.47
C LYS A 88 -7.76 6.52 9.56
N LYS A 89 -8.17 5.80 10.61
CA LYS A 89 -8.88 6.36 11.74
C LYS A 89 -7.99 7.35 12.53
N CYS A 90 -6.73 6.99 12.78
CA CYS A 90 -5.77 7.88 13.44
C CYS A 90 -5.52 9.16 12.63
N MET A 91 -5.44 9.06 11.29
CA MET A 91 -5.34 10.22 10.40
C MET A 91 -6.55 11.15 10.49
N GLN A 92 -7.77 10.58 10.54
CA GLN A 92 -9.01 11.37 10.72
C GLN A 92 -9.02 12.12 12.05
N MET A 93 -8.34 11.57 13.05
CA MET A 93 -8.21 12.17 14.38
C MET A 93 -7.02 13.11 14.52
N GLU A 94 -6.34 13.39 13.42
CA GLU A 94 -5.19 14.29 13.33
C GLU A 94 -3.98 13.88 14.18
N ALA A 95 -3.86 12.58 14.49
CA ALA A 95 -2.71 12.05 15.22
C ALA A 95 -1.43 12.18 14.39
N LYS A 96 -0.33 12.54 15.04
CA LYS A 96 1.02 12.64 14.45
C LYS A 96 1.87 11.44 14.80
N LYS A 97 1.74 10.95 16.05
CA LYS A 97 2.47 9.81 16.58
C LYS A 97 1.49 8.74 17.02
N VAL A 98 1.64 7.52 16.53
CA VAL A 98 0.76 6.39 16.84
C VAL A 98 1.61 5.21 17.27
N ALA A 99 1.26 4.59 18.41
CA ALA A 99 1.87 3.36 18.86
C ALA A 99 0.88 2.19 18.70
N PHE A 100 1.38 0.99 18.37
CA PHE A 100 0.56 -0.20 18.20
C PHE A 100 1.00 -1.31 19.14
N SER A 101 0.10 -1.76 20.02
CA SER A 101 0.22 -2.99 20.80
C SER A 101 -0.63 -4.06 20.13
N LEU A 102 0.03 -5.06 19.54
CA LEU A 102 -0.61 -6.17 18.80
C LEU A 102 -0.50 -7.47 19.59
N GLU A 103 -1.03 -7.44 20.83
CA GLU A 103 -0.98 -8.58 21.75
C GLU A 103 -1.91 -9.72 21.29
N GLY A 104 -1.53 -10.96 21.58
CA GLY A 104 -2.35 -12.16 21.32
C GLY A 104 -2.39 -12.61 19.85
N ILE A 105 -1.62 -11.99 18.95
CA ILE A 105 -1.44 -12.46 17.58
C ILE A 105 -0.37 -13.51 17.55
N GLU A 106 -0.68 -14.72 17.05
CA GLU A 106 0.16 -15.92 17.15
C GLU A 106 1.11 -16.13 15.96
N PHE A 107 1.13 -15.23 14.99
CA PHE A 107 2.04 -15.29 13.84
C PHE A 107 2.88 -14.03 13.74
N ASP A 108 3.98 -14.06 12.97
CA ASP A 108 4.76 -12.85 12.69
C ASP A 108 3.95 -11.89 11.82
N TYR A 109 3.56 -10.79 12.41
CA TYR A 109 2.75 -9.75 11.78
C TYR A 109 3.55 -8.61 11.15
N SER A 110 4.88 -8.65 11.28
CA SER A 110 5.75 -7.51 10.91
C SER A 110 5.54 -7.04 9.47
N GLU A 111 5.45 -7.97 8.51
CA GLU A 111 5.22 -7.64 7.10
C GLU A 111 3.84 -7.04 6.87
N GLN A 112 2.79 -7.72 7.37
CA GLN A 112 1.41 -7.30 7.09
C GLN A 112 1.03 -6.01 7.81
N PHE A 113 1.54 -5.81 9.01
CA PHE A 113 1.43 -4.56 9.74
C PHE A 113 2.08 -3.40 8.96
N THR A 114 3.33 -3.57 8.54
CA THR A 114 4.07 -2.57 7.77
C THR A 114 3.36 -2.22 6.46
N MET A 115 2.92 -3.24 5.72
CA MET A 115 2.17 -3.05 4.48
C MET A 115 0.86 -2.30 4.71
N GLY A 116 0.08 -2.68 5.73
CA GLY A 116 -1.18 -2.01 6.08
C GLY A 116 -0.98 -0.54 6.43
N THR A 117 0.05 -0.25 7.21
CA THR A 117 0.45 1.10 7.61
C THR A 117 0.81 1.97 6.41
N LEU A 118 1.71 1.51 5.55
CA LEU A 118 2.22 2.30 4.42
C LEU A 118 1.21 2.42 3.27
N ILE A 119 0.37 1.40 3.05
CA ILE A 119 -0.74 1.50 2.09
C ILE A 119 -1.76 2.55 2.54
N ALA A 120 -1.99 2.68 3.86
CA ALA A 120 -2.89 3.71 4.40
C ALA A 120 -2.34 5.13 4.19
N ASP A 121 -1.02 5.29 4.14
CA ASP A 121 -0.36 6.59 3.91
C ASP A 121 -0.49 7.09 2.47
N TYR A 122 -0.74 6.19 1.53
CA TYR A 122 -0.75 6.53 0.11
C TYR A 122 -1.88 7.50 -0.26
N VAL A 123 -1.49 8.60 -0.91
CA VAL A 123 -2.37 9.60 -1.51
C VAL A 123 -1.77 10.05 -2.84
N PHE A 124 -2.59 10.08 -3.89
CA PHE A 124 -2.21 10.69 -5.18
C PHE A 124 -2.79 12.09 -5.26
N ASP A 125 -1.99 13.10 -4.97
CA ASP A 125 -2.39 14.52 -4.94
C ASP A 125 -1.46 15.42 -5.78
N LYS A 126 -0.68 14.82 -6.67
CA LYS A 126 0.34 15.48 -7.51
C LYS A 126 -0.21 16.72 -8.23
N TYR A 127 -1.45 16.64 -8.69
CA TYR A 127 -2.10 17.69 -9.49
C TYR A 127 -3.12 18.53 -8.72
N LYS A 128 -3.23 18.34 -7.41
CA LYS A 128 -4.12 19.15 -6.58
C LYS A 128 -3.44 20.46 -6.20
N SER A 129 -4.17 21.57 -6.29
CA SER A 129 -3.73 22.89 -5.81
C SER A 129 -3.54 22.88 -4.29
N GLU A 130 -4.42 22.18 -3.57
CA GLU A 130 -4.33 21.99 -2.12
C GLU A 130 -3.99 20.54 -1.81
N LYS A 131 -2.85 20.34 -1.15
CA LYS A 131 -2.43 19.03 -0.68
C LYS A 131 -2.86 18.86 0.77
N LYS A 132 -3.53 17.73 1.07
CA LYS A 132 -3.80 17.36 2.46
C LYS A 132 -2.50 16.91 3.09
N ASP A 133 -2.06 17.60 4.16
CA ASP A 133 -0.94 17.13 4.98
C ASP A 133 -1.37 15.82 5.65
N ASN A 134 -0.60 14.77 5.40
CA ASN A 134 -0.82 13.50 6.07
C ASN A 134 -0.37 13.65 7.53
N LYS A 135 -1.31 13.44 8.46
CA LYS A 135 -1.12 13.83 9.86
C LYS A 135 -0.26 12.84 10.65
N VAL A 136 -0.34 11.54 10.34
CA VAL A 136 0.50 10.54 11.02
C VAL A 136 1.91 10.58 10.43
N ARG A 137 2.89 10.89 11.27
CA ARG A 137 4.31 11.00 10.86
C ARG A 137 5.13 9.81 11.32
N GLU A 138 4.85 9.32 12.53
CA GLU A 138 5.60 8.25 13.17
C GLU A 138 4.65 7.16 13.67
N VAL A 139 5.00 5.91 13.40
CA VAL A 139 4.27 4.73 13.87
C VAL A 139 5.24 3.82 14.60
N TYR A 140 4.91 3.49 15.85
CA TYR A 140 5.73 2.67 16.73
C TYR A 140 5.11 1.28 16.90
N VAL A 141 5.91 0.23 16.82
CA VAL A 141 5.46 -1.16 16.93
C VAL A 141 6.56 -2.07 17.45
N GLN A 142 6.18 -3.14 18.15
CA GLN A 142 7.07 -4.27 18.39
C GLN A 142 7.01 -5.20 17.18
N ALA A 143 8.11 -5.36 16.44
CA ALA A 143 8.14 -6.12 15.20
C ALA A 143 9.56 -6.60 14.89
N ASN A 144 9.70 -7.49 13.90
CA ASN A 144 11.00 -7.87 13.37
C ASN A 144 11.51 -6.77 12.41
N GLU A 145 12.57 -6.06 12.80
CA GLU A 145 13.12 -4.93 12.05
C GLU A 145 13.54 -5.31 10.63
N GLY A 146 14.15 -6.48 10.43
CA GLY A 146 14.57 -6.96 9.12
C GLY A 146 13.38 -7.18 8.18
N ILE A 147 12.27 -7.71 8.71
CA ILE A 147 11.02 -7.90 7.95
C ILE A 147 10.35 -6.56 7.67
N VAL A 148 10.32 -5.64 8.64
CA VAL A 148 9.78 -4.28 8.44
C VAL A 148 10.53 -3.60 7.30
N ARG A 149 11.86 -3.57 7.30
CA ARG A 149 12.67 -2.96 6.22
C ARG A 149 12.43 -3.59 4.84
N LYS A 150 12.20 -4.92 4.78
CA LYS A 150 11.83 -5.59 3.53
C LYS A 150 10.44 -5.14 3.06
N ALA A 151 9.47 -5.11 3.97
CA ALA A 151 8.10 -4.70 3.65
C ALA A 151 8.02 -3.22 3.23
N GLU A 152 8.85 -2.35 3.79
CA GLU A 152 8.98 -0.94 3.35
C GLU A 152 9.40 -0.84 1.87
N LYS A 153 10.35 -1.66 1.43
CA LYS A 153 10.76 -1.70 0.02
C LYS A 153 9.62 -2.17 -0.89
N ILE A 154 8.86 -3.18 -0.46
CA ILE A 154 7.69 -3.67 -1.20
C ILE A 154 6.61 -2.58 -1.28
N ALA A 155 6.32 -1.91 -0.15
CA ALA A 155 5.34 -0.81 -0.11
C ALA A 155 5.77 0.38 -0.97
N ALA A 156 7.07 0.69 -1.03
CA ALA A 156 7.61 1.73 -1.92
C ALA A 156 7.40 1.35 -3.39
N ALA A 157 7.66 0.10 -3.78
CA ALA A 157 7.40 -0.39 -5.14
C ALA A 157 5.90 -0.33 -5.48
N MET A 158 5.02 -0.72 -4.55
CA MET A 158 3.56 -0.59 -4.74
C MET A 158 3.12 0.86 -4.88
N THR A 159 3.71 1.78 -4.13
CA THR A 159 3.43 3.22 -4.23
C THR A 159 3.87 3.76 -5.59
N PHE A 160 5.03 3.33 -6.06
CA PHE A 160 5.55 3.68 -7.38
C PHE A 160 4.59 3.22 -8.49
N ALA A 161 4.20 1.96 -8.50
CA ALA A 161 3.24 1.42 -9.48
C ALA A 161 1.88 2.15 -9.43
N ARG A 162 1.38 2.47 -8.23
CA ARG A 162 0.15 3.25 -8.06
C ARG A 162 0.28 4.68 -8.59
N ASN A 163 1.43 5.30 -8.41
CA ASN A 163 1.68 6.63 -8.96
C ASN A 163 1.61 6.59 -10.49
N LEU A 164 2.26 5.62 -11.15
CA LEU A 164 2.19 5.45 -12.59
C LEU A 164 0.76 5.18 -13.08
N ALA A 165 0.03 4.27 -12.44
CA ALA A 165 -1.36 3.97 -12.79
C ALA A 165 -2.30 5.17 -12.61
N ASN A 166 -1.99 6.10 -11.72
CA ASN A 166 -2.77 7.31 -11.49
C ASN A 166 -2.37 8.48 -12.39
N GLU A 167 -1.22 8.42 -13.06
CA GLU A 167 -0.81 9.48 -13.99
C GLU A 167 -1.82 9.62 -15.15
N PRO A 168 -2.10 10.84 -15.61
CA PRO A 168 -2.84 11.05 -16.85
C PRO A 168 -2.12 10.40 -18.03
N ALA A 169 -2.86 9.71 -18.91
CA ALA A 169 -2.29 9.00 -20.05
C ALA A 169 -1.52 9.89 -21.04
N GLN A 170 -1.83 11.20 -21.07
CA GLN A 170 -1.08 12.16 -21.87
C GLN A 170 0.34 12.41 -21.34
N LEU A 171 0.60 12.10 -20.07
CA LEU A 171 1.93 12.17 -19.43
C LEU A 171 2.59 10.81 -19.36
N ALA A 172 1.84 9.77 -18.96
CA ALA A 172 2.32 8.39 -18.94
C ALA A 172 2.32 7.77 -20.36
N THR A 173 3.05 8.40 -21.29
CA THR A 173 3.20 7.92 -22.67
C THR A 173 4.15 6.73 -22.75
N PRO A 174 4.17 5.94 -23.86
CA PRO A 174 5.14 4.87 -24.02
C PRO A 174 6.59 5.34 -23.89
N SER A 175 6.91 6.53 -24.39
CA SER A 175 8.24 7.10 -24.27
C SER A 175 8.61 7.45 -22.84
N GLU A 176 7.66 8.00 -22.06
CA GLU A 176 7.89 8.31 -20.65
C GLU A 176 8.10 7.04 -19.83
N LEU A 177 7.29 6.00 -20.06
CA LEU A 177 7.50 4.70 -19.39
C LEU A 177 8.86 4.08 -19.74
N ALA A 178 9.32 4.25 -20.99
CA ALA A 178 10.65 3.80 -21.39
C ALA A 178 11.76 4.57 -20.66
N ASN A 179 11.63 5.90 -20.52
CA ASN A 179 12.59 6.72 -19.76
C ASN A 179 12.65 6.27 -18.30
N ILE A 180 11.50 6.11 -17.66
CA ILE A 180 11.39 5.63 -16.29
C ILE A 180 12.06 4.25 -16.13
N ALA A 181 11.87 3.34 -17.09
CA ALA A 181 12.50 2.02 -17.04
C ALA A 181 14.05 2.10 -17.12
N CYS A 182 14.61 3.06 -17.88
CA CYS A 182 16.04 3.28 -17.93
C CYS A 182 16.61 3.79 -16.60
N ASP A 183 15.84 4.56 -15.84
CA ASP A 183 16.27 5.15 -14.56
C ASP A 183 16.44 4.12 -13.43
N PHE A 184 15.92 2.90 -13.59
CA PHE A 184 16.10 1.83 -12.59
C PHE A 184 17.52 1.30 -12.49
N GLY A 185 18.43 1.67 -13.42
CA GLY A 185 19.82 1.21 -13.40
C GLY A 185 19.99 -0.29 -13.72
N LEU A 186 18.99 -0.92 -14.33
CA LEU A 186 19.04 -2.27 -14.84
C LEU A 186 19.57 -2.30 -16.29
N GLU A 187 20.01 -3.47 -16.75
CA GLU A 187 20.28 -3.67 -18.18
C GLU A 187 18.96 -3.52 -18.93
N THR A 188 18.75 -2.35 -19.56
CA THR A 188 17.49 -2.00 -20.20
C THR A 188 17.68 -1.79 -21.70
N LYS A 189 16.84 -2.42 -22.51
CA LYS A 189 16.79 -2.22 -23.95
C LYS A 189 15.36 -1.80 -24.36
N ILE A 190 15.29 -0.69 -25.09
CA ILE A 190 14.03 -0.15 -25.61
C ILE A 190 14.00 -0.40 -27.11
N TYR A 191 12.96 -1.09 -27.58
CA TYR A 191 12.76 -1.35 -29.00
C TYR A 191 11.68 -0.41 -29.53
N ASN A 192 12.00 0.25 -30.64
CA ASN A 192 11.09 1.14 -31.33
C ASN A 192 10.21 0.36 -32.33
N ARG A 193 9.34 1.07 -33.06
CA ARG A 193 8.43 0.48 -34.06
C ARG A 193 9.17 -0.37 -35.11
N GLU A 194 10.22 0.18 -35.72
CA GLU A 194 10.98 -0.49 -36.77
C GLU A 194 11.65 -1.77 -36.27
N GLU A 195 12.22 -1.74 -35.07
CA GLU A 195 12.82 -2.94 -34.46
C GLU A 195 11.75 -4.00 -34.15
N CYS A 196 10.57 -3.60 -33.68
CA CYS A 196 9.44 -4.50 -33.42
C CYS A 196 8.90 -5.11 -34.74
N GLU A 197 8.89 -4.35 -35.85
CA GLU A 197 8.53 -4.86 -37.19
C GLU A 197 9.53 -5.94 -37.63
N LYS A 198 10.83 -5.68 -37.50
CA LYS A 198 11.89 -6.66 -37.82
C LYS A 198 11.79 -7.94 -36.98
N MET A 199 11.28 -7.84 -35.74
CA MET A 199 11.02 -8.99 -34.87
C MET A 199 9.69 -9.71 -35.17
N GLY A 200 8.89 -9.24 -36.11
CA GLY A 200 7.59 -9.84 -36.47
C GLY A 200 6.51 -9.64 -35.41
N MET A 201 6.58 -8.60 -34.57
CA MET A 201 5.65 -8.33 -33.47
C MET A 201 4.30 -7.73 -33.97
N GLY A 202 3.64 -8.41 -34.90
CA GLY A 202 2.45 -7.88 -35.58
C GLY A 202 1.30 -7.54 -34.68
N ALA A 203 0.99 -8.36 -33.66
CA ALA A 203 -0.10 -8.10 -32.73
C ALA A 203 0.17 -6.86 -31.86
N PHE A 204 1.41 -6.70 -31.36
CA PHE A 204 1.85 -5.51 -30.61
C PHE A 204 1.71 -4.24 -31.47
N LEU A 205 2.17 -4.28 -32.70
CA LEU A 205 2.11 -3.15 -33.63
C LEU A 205 0.67 -2.82 -34.07
N ALA A 206 -0.21 -3.84 -34.20
CA ALA A 206 -1.60 -3.61 -34.52
C ALA A 206 -2.33 -2.79 -33.45
N VAL A 207 -2.06 -3.07 -32.18
CA VAL A 207 -2.63 -2.28 -31.06
C VAL A 207 -2.14 -0.83 -31.10
N ALA A 208 -0.88 -0.60 -31.43
CA ALA A 208 -0.28 0.72 -31.45
C ALA A 208 -0.61 1.53 -32.72
N LYS A 209 -1.21 0.91 -33.75
CA LYS A 209 -1.39 1.52 -35.09
C LYS A 209 -2.25 2.77 -35.07
N GLY A 210 -3.25 2.84 -34.16
CA GLY A 210 -4.14 3.98 -34.04
C GLY A 210 -3.61 5.16 -33.22
N SER A 211 -2.43 5.01 -32.59
CA SER A 211 -1.84 6.04 -31.75
C SER A 211 -0.85 6.91 -32.51
N ALA A 212 -0.83 8.21 -32.20
CA ALA A 212 0.22 9.12 -32.62
C ALA A 212 1.53 8.93 -31.84
N GLN A 213 1.47 8.26 -30.69
CA GLN A 213 2.64 7.94 -29.87
C GLN A 213 3.38 6.73 -30.46
N GLU A 214 4.71 6.78 -30.47
CA GLU A 214 5.53 5.67 -30.88
C GLU A 214 5.47 4.53 -29.87
N PRO A 215 5.15 3.28 -30.27
CA PRO A 215 5.17 2.15 -29.35
C PRO A 215 6.58 1.86 -28.86
N LYS A 216 6.69 1.43 -27.61
CA LYS A 216 7.96 1.02 -27.00
C LYS A 216 7.79 -0.37 -26.41
N PHE A 217 8.63 -1.32 -26.86
CA PHE A 217 8.78 -2.59 -26.20
C PHE A 217 9.97 -2.50 -25.25
N ILE A 218 9.70 -2.57 -23.95
CA ILE A 218 10.68 -2.36 -22.90
C ILE A 218 11.15 -3.72 -22.39
N HIS A 219 12.45 -3.99 -22.50
CA HIS A 219 13.08 -5.20 -21.98
C HIS A 219 14.10 -4.83 -20.92
N MET A 220 13.81 -5.18 -19.67
CA MET A 220 14.69 -4.97 -18.53
C MET A 220 15.24 -6.31 -18.06
N LYS A 221 16.50 -6.37 -17.67
CA LYS A 221 17.14 -7.58 -17.20
C LYS A 221 17.90 -7.32 -15.90
N TYR A 222 17.56 -8.14 -14.90
CA TYR A 222 18.32 -8.25 -13.66
C TYR A 222 19.11 -9.56 -13.69
N SER A 223 20.42 -9.49 -13.51
CA SER A 223 21.32 -10.65 -13.54
C SER A 223 22.00 -10.83 -12.19
N VAL A 224 22.10 -12.08 -11.77
CA VAL A 224 22.89 -12.51 -10.61
C VAL A 224 23.99 -13.48 -11.07
N GLU A 225 25.04 -13.60 -10.29
CA GLU A 225 26.06 -14.62 -10.54
C GLU A 225 25.45 -16.03 -10.33
N ASN A 226 25.78 -16.94 -11.25
CA ASN A 226 25.34 -18.36 -11.22
C ASN A 226 23.82 -18.56 -11.05
N PRO A 227 22.98 -18.04 -11.95
CA PRO A 227 21.54 -18.15 -11.83
C PRO A 227 21.06 -19.60 -11.96
N LYS A 228 20.30 -20.08 -10.99
CA LYS A 228 19.69 -21.43 -11.04
C LYS A 228 18.49 -21.50 -11.99
N LYS A 229 17.81 -20.37 -12.20
CA LYS A 229 16.61 -20.26 -13.04
C LYS A 229 16.59 -18.90 -13.73
N ARG A 230 15.95 -18.85 -14.91
CA ARG A 230 15.56 -17.60 -15.57
C ARG A 230 14.04 -17.47 -15.46
N ILE A 231 13.56 -16.31 -15.05
CA ILE A 231 12.15 -15.99 -14.89
C ILE A 231 11.87 -14.78 -15.78
N ALA A 232 10.88 -14.88 -16.66
CA ALA A 232 10.34 -13.76 -17.40
C ALA A 232 9.03 -13.29 -16.76
N ILE A 233 8.92 -11.99 -16.51
CA ILE A 233 7.69 -11.34 -16.06
C ILE A 233 7.24 -10.46 -17.24
N ILE A 234 6.00 -10.63 -17.69
CA ILE A 234 5.44 -9.89 -18.82
C ILE A 234 4.30 -9.03 -18.30
N GLY A 235 4.40 -7.73 -18.50
CA GLY A 235 3.38 -6.75 -18.11
C GLY A 235 2.69 -6.13 -19.33
N LYS A 236 1.37 -6.03 -19.30
CA LYS A 236 0.60 -5.23 -20.26
C LYS A 236 0.88 -3.76 -20.00
N GLY A 237 1.33 -3.03 -21.00
CA GLY A 237 1.72 -1.62 -20.92
C GLY A 237 0.88 -0.70 -21.83
N ILE A 238 -0.42 -0.96 -21.97
CA ILE A 238 -1.29 -0.09 -22.78
C ILE A 238 -1.58 1.18 -21.98
N THR A 239 -1.04 2.30 -22.42
CA THR A 239 -1.09 3.57 -21.68
C THR A 239 -2.48 4.20 -21.61
N PHE A 240 -3.37 3.87 -22.56
CA PHE A 240 -4.80 4.17 -22.50
C PHE A 240 -5.59 3.24 -23.42
N ASP A 241 -6.54 2.49 -22.89
CA ASP A 241 -7.38 1.57 -23.68
C ASP A 241 -8.78 2.17 -23.93
N SER A 242 -8.99 2.76 -25.10
CA SER A 242 -10.30 3.24 -25.54
C SER A 242 -11.22 2.14 -26.10
N GLY A 243 -10.69 0.92 -26.32
CA GLY A 243 -11.38 -0.17 -27.01
C GLY A 243 -11.12 -0.18 -28.53
N GLY A 244 -10.59 0.87 -29.12
CA GLY A 244 -10.36 0.98 -30.56
C GLY A 244 -11.64 1.23 -31.36
N LEU A 245 -11.86 0.50 -32.47
CA LEU A 245 -13.09 0.63 -33.28
C LEU A 245 -14.34 0.16 -32.53
N ASP A 246 -14.20 -0.84 -31.66
CA ASP A 246 -15.22 -1.23 -30.67
C ASP A 246 -14.99 -0.39 -29.39
N ILE A 247 -15.43 0.87 -29.44
CA ILE A 247 -15.16 1.86 -28.41
C ILE A 247 -15.88 1.52 -27.11
N LYS A 248 -15.17 1.60 -25.99
CA LYS A 248 -15.73 1.35 -24.66
C LYS A 248 -16.79 2.38 -24.29
N PRO A 249 -17.85 1.98 -23.56
CA PRO A 249 -18.74 2.93 -22.90
C PRO A 249 -17.98 3.85 -21.94
N ALA A 250 -18.43 5.07 -21.77
CA ALA A 250 -17.77 6.08 -20.92
C ALA A 250 -17.51 5.56 -19.49
N SER A 251 -18.45 4.82 -18.90
CA SER A 251 -18.30 4.24 -17.55
C SER A 251 -17.16 3.22 -17.45
N SER A 252 -16.88 2.47 -18.53
CA SER A 252 -15.78 1.49 -18.57
C SER A 252 -14.45 2.13 -18.98
N MET A 253 -14.49 3.26 -19.71
CA MET A 253 -13.31 3.95 -20.21
C MET A 253 -12.66 4.84 -19.15
N LEU A 254 -13.40 5.29 -18.13
CA LEU A 254 -13.00 6.29 -17.16
C LEU A 254 -11.68 5.95 -16.43
N THR A 255 -11.43 4.66 -16.17
CA THR A 255 -10.24 4.19 -15.45
C THR A 255 -9.13 3.66 -16.37
N MET A 256 -9.33 3.66 -17.70
CA MET A 256 -8.43 3.00 -18.65
C MET A 256 -7.03 3.61 -18.79
N LYS A 257 -6.73 4.67 -18.08
CA LYS A 257 -5.36 5.12 -17.84
C LYS A 257 -4.55 4.14 -16.99
N ASP A 258 -5.22 3.25 -16.25
CA ASP A 258 -4.61 2.21 -15.41
C ASP A 258 -4.31 0.90 -16.16
N ASP A 259 -4.65 0.81 -17.46
CA ASP A 259 -4.48 -0.39 -18.28
C ASP A 259 -3.00 -0.77 -18.53
N MET A 260 -2.08 0.07 -18.11
CA MET A 260 -0.63 -0.17 -18.10
C MET A 260 -0.13 -0.69 -16.74
N SER A 261 -0.96 -0.87 -15.73
CA SER A 261 -0.56 -1.18 -14.34
C SER A 261 0.20 -2.50 -14.20
N ALA A 262 0.03 -3.45 -15.12
CA ALA A 262 0.77 -4.70 -15.09
C ALA A 262 2.24 -4.53 -15.54
N ALA A 263 2.58 -3.42 -16.21
CA ALA A 263 3.93 -3.09 -16.61
C ALA A 263 4.62 -2.10 -15.64
N ALA A 264 3.88 -1.57 -14.65
CA ALA A 264 4.33 -0.55 -13.70
C ALA A 264 5.11 -1.07 -12.47
#